data_3d7ab646cb8e27b7ced42aa5b07ad739
#
_entry.id   3d7ab646cb8e27b7ced42aa5b07ad739
#
_cell.length_a   1.000
_cell.length_b   1.000
_cell.length_c   1.000
_cell.angle_alpha   90.00
_cell.angle_beta   90.00
_cell.angle_gamma   90.00
#
_symmetry.space_group_name_H-M   'P 1'
#
loop_
_entity.id
_entity.type
_entity.pdbx_description
1 polymer ?
#
loop_
_entity_poly.entity_id
_entity_poly.type
_entity_poly.pdbx_seq_one_letter_code
_entity_poly.pdbx_strand_id
1 'polypeptide(L)'
;MKTHIKIFDTTLRDGEQTPRVNLNAEEKLRIAKQLESLGVDIIEAGFAVASPGDFEAVKMIAENVKNSTVCSLSRAVKKDIEAAGEALKGAAKPRIHTFIATSPIHREFKLKMTKEQILERVKEMVELAKSFVDDVEFSSEDATRTEKEFLVEVYETAIKAGATTLNVPDTVGYRTPNEMFELITYLRKNVKGIENVDISVHCHDDLGLSVANSVAAIQAGATQIECTINGLGERAGNTSLEEIAMILKTRKDLFEEYYTNIDSKQIYPTSKLVSLLTGVATQPNKAIVGANAFAHESGIHQHGVLANPETYEIMSPESVGRNPDSLVLGKHSGKHAFIQKLESLGFDHVGSDRVEELFVQFKKLADKKKYVLDEDIIALVAGDAAKIEGRIKLTHFEISRQEGKKPKATVTIDLDGEKLVKEALGDGPVDAAYNAVNLAVSDTFVLEEYKLEAITGDTDAQAQVVVVIEKDGNRFIGRGQSTDVVEASIKAYINGINRLYSE
;
A
#
# COMPACT_ATOMS: atom_id res chain seq x y z
N MET A 1 -33.15 -0.60 7.57
CA MET A 1 -32.24 -0.08 6.51
C MET A 1 -30.83 -0.28 7.01
N LYS A 2 -29.87 -0.59 6.12
CA LYS A 2 -28.47 -0.67 6.52
C LYS A 2 -27.88 0.72 6.69
N THR A 3 -27.01 0.89 7.69
CA THR A 3 -26.33 2.15 7.97
C THR A 3 -25.06 2.24 7.13
N HIS A 4 -24.90 3.31 6.39
CA HIS A 4 -23.69 3.61 5.65
C HIS A 4 -22.61 4.11 6.59
N ILE A 5 -21.47 3.43 6.63
CA ILE A 5 -20.24 3.91 7.28
C ILE A 5 -19.40 4.59 6.22
N LYS A 6 -19.32 5.92 6.31
CA LYS A 6 -18.52 6.74 5.39
C LYS A 6 -17.03 6.51 5.64
N ILE A 7 -16.29 6.29 4.58
CA ILE A 7 -14.84 6.19 4.62
C ILE A 7 -14.24 7.53 4.20
N PHE A 8 -13.56 8.15 5.16
CA PHE A 8 -12.81 9.39 4.97
C PHE A 8 -11.33 9.02 4.88
N ASP A 9 -10.76 9.12 3.70
CA ASP A 9 -9.33 8.83 3.50
C ASP A 9 -8.47 10.09 3.67
N THR A 10 -7.51 10.03 4.56
CA THR A 10 -6.54 11.10 4.82
C THR A 10 -5.11 10.74 4.40
N THR A 11 -4.95 9.78 3.48
CA THR A 11 -3.63 9.36 2.95
C THR A 11 -2.85 10.55 2.37
N LEU A 12 -3.53 11.48 1.69
CA LEU A 12 -2.92 12.63 1.04
C LEU A 12 -2.68 13.83 1.98
N ARG A 13 -3.10 13.74 3.25
CA ARG A 13 -2.86 14.76 4.26
C ARG A 13 -2.06 14.19 5.43
N ASP A 14 -2.68 13.37 6.31
CA ASP A 14 -2.00 12.77 7.47
C ASP A 14 -1.02 11.67 7.02
N GLY A 15 -1.43 10.86 6.04
CA GLY A 15 -0.56 9.86 5.44
C GLY A 15 0.72 10.46 4.83
N GLU A 16 0.64 11.64 4.22
CA GLU A 16 1.81 12.36 3.70
C GLU A 16 2.73 12.90 4.81
N GLN A 17 2.22 13.06 6.04
CA GLN A 17 3.02 13.44 7.20
C GLN A 17 3.89 12.30 7.76
N THR A 18 3.80 11.10 7.17
CA THR A 18 4.76 10.03 7.44
C THR A 18 6.19 10.52 7.15
N PRO A 19 7.14 10.36 8.09
CA PRO A 19 8.51 10.84 7.88
C PRO A 19 9.11 10.34 6.55
N ARG A 20 9.69 11.26 5.77
CA ARG A 20 10.32 11.05 4.45
C ARG A 20 9.36 10.84 3.29
N VAL A 21 8.06 10.92 3.48
CA VAL A 21 7.09 10.97 2.38
C VAL A 21 6.98 12.41 1.89
N ASN A 22 7.01 12.57 0.58
CA ASN A 22 6.80 13.86 -0.08
C ASN A 22 6.23 13.58 -1.47
N LEU A 23 4.97 13.92 -1.70
CA LEU A 23 4.25 13.68 -2.94
C LEU A 23 4.10 14.99 -3.73
N ASN A 24 4.41 14.95 -5.02
CA ASN A 24 4.08 16.06 -5.90
C ASN A 24 2.58 16.06 -6.28
N ALA A 25 2.10 17.13 -6.90
CA ALA A 25 0.67 17.30 -7.23
C ALA A 25 0.13 16.22 -8.18
N GLU A 26 0.95 15.73 -9.14
CA GLU A 26 0.54 14.67 -10.06
C GLU A 26 0.43 13.31 -9.36
N GLU A 27 1.35 13.00 -8.44
CA GLU A 27 1.31 11.79 -7.62
C GLU A 27 0.10 11.80 -6.69
N LYS A 28 -0.19 12.95 -6.04
CA LYS A 28 -1.40 13.16 -5.24
C LYS A 28 -2.66 12.94 -6.08
N LEU A 29 -2.73 13.49 -7.28
CA LEU A 29 -3.86 13.29 -8.18
C LEU A 29 -4.03 11.83 -8.58
N ARG A 30 -2.93 11.11 -8.86
CA ARG A 30 -3.01 9.67 -9.17
C ARG A 30 -3.59 8.87 -8.01
N ILE A 31 -3.13 9.13 -6.78
CA ILE A 31 -3.67 8.49 -5.58
C ILE A 31 -5.15 8.87 -5.41
N ALA A 32 -5.51 10.15 -5.54
CA ALA A 32 -6.90 10.61 -5.40
C ALA A 32 -7.87 9.91 -6.37
N LYS A 33 -7.47 9.75 -7.64
CA LYS A 33 -8.26 9.00 -8.64
C LYS A 33 -8.39 7.52 -8.30
N GLN A 34 -7.35 6.93 -7.73
CA GLN A 34 -7.40 5.54 -7.28
C GLN A 34 -8.30 5.39 -6.05
N LEU A 35 -8.27 6.33 -5.11
CA LEU A 35 -9.17 6.38 -3.95
C LEU A 35 -10.63 6.55 -4.38
N GLU A 36 -10.91 7.41 -5.36
CA GLU A 36 -12.23 7.54 -5.97
C GLU A 36 -12.69 6.22 -6.60
N SER A 37 -11.82 5.55 -7.35
CA SER A 37 -12.09 4.25 -7.97
C SER A 37 -12.28 3.13 -6.92
N LEU A 38 -11.60 3.20 -5.79
CA LEU A 38 -11.78 2.31 -4.63
C LEU A 38 -13.16 2.50 -3.98
N GLY A 39 -13.81 3.65 -4.18
CA GLY A 39 -15.13 3.95 -3.61
C GLY A 39 -15.05 4.69 -2.28
N VAL A 40 -13.97 5.42 -2.02
CA VAL A 40 -13.83 6.30 -0.85
C VAL A 40 -14.87 7.42 -0.92
N ASP A 41 -15.56 7.67 0.19
CA ASP A 41 -16.62 8.69 0.26
C ASP A 41 -16.03 10.10 0.31
N ILE A 42 -14.97 10.31 1.13
CA ILE A 42 -14.31 11.61 1.30
C ILE A 42 -12.80 11.43 1.16
N ILE A 43 -12.16 12.27 0.37
CA ILE A 43 -10.71 12.34 0.18
C ILE A 43 -10.18 13.64 0.76
N GLU A 44 -9.42 13.59 1.83
CA GLU A 44 -8.71 14.76 2.36
C GLU A 44 -7.45 15.00 1.52
N ALA A 45 -7.56 15.95 0.59
CA ALA A 45 -6.58 16.18 -0.47
C ALA A 45 -5.29 16.85 0.02
N GLY A 46 -5.32 17.47 1.20
CA GLY A 46 -4.17 18.15 1.77
C GLY A 46 -4.52 19.32 2.68
N PHE A 47 -3.52 20.17 2.93
CA PHE A 47 -3.62 21.38 3.76
C PHE A 47 -3.27 22.60 2.90
N ALA A 48 -4.26 23.17 2.22
CA ALA A 48 -4.09 24.18 1.16
C ALA A 48 -3.24 25.40 1.56
N VAL A 49 -3.21 25.79 2.84
CA VAL A 49 -2.42 26.94 3.32
C VAL A 49 -0.95 26.59 3.59
N ALA A 50 -0.58 25.32 3.63
CA ALA A 50 0.77 24.90 4.04
C ALA A 50 1.85 25.39 3.07
N SER A 51 1.60 25.31 1.76
CA SER A 51 2.50 25.80 0.72
C SER A 51 1.73 26.11 -0.58
N PRO A 52 2.32 26.87 -1.52
CA PRO A 52 1.75 27.01 -2.86
C PRO A 52 1.56 25.69 -3.60
N GLY A 53 2.46 24.73 -3.41
CA GLY A 53 2.35 23.37 -3.99
C GLY A 53 1.16 22.59 -3.43
N ASP A 54 0.91 22.65 -2.12
CA ASP A 54 -0.24 22.05 -1.48
C ASP A 54 -1.55 22.67 -1.95
N PHE A 55 -1.59 24.00 -2.10
CA PHE A 55 -2.74 24.70 -2.66
C PHE A 55 -3.09 24.20 -4.07
N GLU A 56 -2.10 24.15 -4.97
CA GLU A 56 -2.29 23.66 -6.34
C GLU A 56 -2.66 22.17 -6.38
N ALA A 57 -2.11 21.35 -5.48
CA ALA A 57 -2.49 19.94 -5.39
C ALA A 57 -3.95 19.74 -4.97
N VAL A 58 -4.41 20.45 -3.93
CA VAL A 58 -5.81 20.41 -3.48
C VAL A 58 -6.72 20.89 -4.60
N LYS A 59 -6.38 21.99 -5.27
CA LYS A 59 -7.15 22.53 -6.40
C LYS A 59 -7.21 21.55 -7.57
N MET A 60 -6.09 20.96 -7.94
CA MET A 60 -6.02 19.95 -9.03
C MET A 60 -6.91 18.75 -8.71
N ILE A 61 -6.90 18.25 -7.49
CA ILE A 61 -7.77 17.14 -7.06
C ILE A 61 -9.23 17.56 -7.10
N ALA A 62 -9.57 18.76 -6.58
CA ALA A 62 -10.92 19.31 -6.60
C ALA A 62 -11.50 19.42 -8.01
N GLU A 63 -10.70 19.82 -8.99
CA GLU A 63 -11.11 19.93 -10.39
C GLU A 63 -11.30 18.58 -11.09
N ASN A 64 -10.63 17.51 -10.62
CA ASN A 64 -10.58 16.21 -11.30
C ASN A 64 -11.40 15.10 -10.67
N VAL A 65 -11.59 15.07 -9.35
CA VAL A 65 -12.42 14.09 -8.63
C VAL A 65 -13.88 14.51 -8.69
N LYS A 66 -14.80 13.58 -9.02
CA LYS A 66 -16.22 13.89 -9.26
C LYS A 66 -17.18 13.10 -8.38
N ASN A 67 -16.84 11.88 -8.00
CA ASN A 67 -17.74 10.98 -7.27
C ASN A 67 -17.53 11.07 -5.75
N SER A 68 -16.27 11.19 -5.30
CA SER A 68 -15.94 11.40 -3.89
C SER A 68 -16.04 12.88 -3.51
N THR A 69 -16.30 13.15 -2.25
CA THR A 69 -16.17 14.49 -1.66
C THR A 69 -14.69 14.83 -1.53
N VAL A 70 -14.28 16.01 -1.99
CA VAL A 70 -12.90 16.51 -1.82
C VAL A 70 -12.86 17.45 -0.64
N CYS A 71 -11.97 17.14 0.32
CA CYS A 71 -11.83 17.86 1.56
C CYS A 71 -10.45 18.54 1.64
N SER A 72 -10.39 19.72 2.25
CA SER A 72 -9.14 20.37 2.65
C SER A 72 -9.11 20.64 4.14
N LEU A 73 -8.02 20.26 4.79
CA LEU A 73 -7.79 20.61 6.20
C LEU A 73 -7.56 22.11 6.35
N SER A 74 -8.02 22.68 7.48
CA SER A 74 -7.74 24.05 7.90
C SER A 74 -7.71 24.15 9.42
N ARG A 75 -6.74 24.87 9.98
CA ARG A 75 -6.85 25.29 11.38
C ARG A 75 -8.03 26.25 11.54
N ALA A 76 -8.57 26.35 12.74
CA ALA A 76 -9.58 27.37 13.07
C ALA A 76 -8.99 28.79 13.04
N VAL A 77 -8.54 29.20 11.86
CA VAL A 77 -7.92 30.50 11.53
C VAL A 77 -8.44 30.96 10.18
N LYS A 78 -8.89 32.20 10.11
CA LYS A 78 -9.51 32.79 8.93
C LYS A 78 -8.74 32.55 7.63
N LYS A 79 -7.43 32.82 7.62
CA LYS A 79 -6.58 32.64 6.43
C LYS A 79 -6.56 31.20 5.92
N ASP A 80 -6.58 30.21 6.82
CA ASP A 80 -6.54 28.80 6.47
C ASP A 80 -7.85 28.36 5.81
N ILE A 81 -8.99 28.80 6.36
CA ILE A 81 -10.31 28.50 5.84
C ILE A 81 -10.54 29.17 4.49
N GLU A 82 -10.11 30.43 4.33
CA GLU A 82 -10.17 31.14 3.05
C GLU A 82 -9.36 30.41 1.97
N ALA A 83 -8.14 29.95 2.30
CA ALA A 83 -7.30 29.17 1.38
C ALA A 83 -7.96 27.82 1.00
N ALA A 84 -8.53 27.11 1.98
CA ALA A 84 -9.25 25.86 1.71
C ALA A 84 -10.48 26.11 0.81
N GLY A 85 -11.30 27.11 1.13
CA GLY A 85 -12.47 27.48 0.32
C GLY A 85 -12.11 27.85 -1.12
N GLU A 86 -11.01 28.60 -1.31
CA GLU A 86 -10.54 28.98 -2.65
C GLU A 86 -10.03 27.77 -3.44
N ALA A 87 -9.23 26.87 -2.82
CA ALA A 87 -8.71 25.69 -3.48
C ALA A 87 -9.83 24.70 -3.88
N LEU A 88 -10.94 24.67 -3.13
CA LEU A 88 -12.06 23.76 -3.35
C LEU A 88 -13.11 24.27 -4.34
N LYS A 89 -13.01 25.47 -4.90
CA LYS A 89 -14.02 26.06 -5.79
C LYS A 89 -14.39 25.18 -7.01
N GLY A 90 -13.46 24.38 -7.50
CA GLY A 90 -13.67 23.48 -8.63
C GLY A 90 -14.24 22.10 -8.26
N ALA A 91 -14.43 21.82 -6.98
CA ALA A 91 -14.88 20.51 -6.52
C ALA A 91 -16.37 20.29 -6.81
N ALA A 92 -16.71 19.08 -7.25
CA ALA A 92 -18.12 18.69 -7.42
C ALA A 92 -18.85 18.57 -6.07
N LYS A 93 -18.13 18.12 -5.04
CA LYS A 93 -18.59 17.96 -3.65
C LYS A 93 -17.48 18.47 -2.72
N PRO A 94 -17.47 19.78 -2.38
CA PRO A 94 -16.45 20.33 -1.50
C PRO A 94 -16.78 20.11 -0.02
N ARG A 95 -15.75 19.84 0.80
CA ARG A 95 -15.82 19.86 2.27
C ARG A 95 -14.66 20.66 2.82
N ILE A 96 -14.89 21.48 3.82
CA ILE A 96 -13.84 22.08 4.66
C ILE A 96 -13.79 21.34 5.98
N HIS A 97 -12.61 20.82 6.33
CA HIS A 97 -12.32 20.22 7.62
C HIS A 97 -11.56 21.23 8.47
N THR A 98 -12.20 21.76 9.51
CA THR A 98 -11.55 22.73 10.42
C THR A 98 -11.40 22.15 11.82
N PHE A 99 -10.31 22.50 12.50
CA PHE A 99 -10.01 21.98 13.82
C PHE A 99 -9.39 22.98 14.77
N ILE A 100 -9.62 22.75 16.06
CA ILE A 100 -8.90 23.40 17.15
C ILE A 100 -8.72 22.40 18.31
N ALA A 101 -7.58 22.51 19.00
CA ALA A 101 -7.31 21.66 20.14
C ALA A 101 -8.14 22.08 21.36
N THR A 102 -8.67 21.09 22.08
CA THR A 102 -9.60 21.33 23.19
C THR A 102 -9.12 20.81 24.54
N SER A 103 -8.11 19.93 24.58
CA SER A 103 -7.61 19.36 25.83
C SER A 103 -6.91 20.39 26.74
N PRO A 104 -6.88 20.17 28.06
CA PRO A 104 -6.22 21.07 29.01
C PRO A 104 -4.78 21.40 28.63
N ILE A 105 -4.01 20.36 28.29
CA ILE A 105 -2.58 20.53 27.92
C ILE A 105 -2.39 21.40 26.66
N HIS A 106 -3.27 21.25 25.66
CA HIS A 106 -3.19 22.08 24.46
C HIS A 106 -3.69 23.51 24.71
N ARG A 107 -4.75 23.68 25.50
CA ARG A 107 -5.24 25.02 25.89
C ARG A 107 -4.18 25.82 26.63
N GLU A 108 -3.46 25.17 27.58
CA GLU A 108 -2.46 25.83 28.41
C GLU A 108 -1.16 26.10 27.64
N PHE A 109 -0.57 25.10 27.01
CA PHE A 109 0.80 25.18 26.46
C PHE A 109 0.86 25.59 24.98
N LYS A 110 -0.08 25.10 24.15
CA LYS A 110 -0.07 25.33 22.69
C LYS A 110 -0.86 26.59 22.30
N LEU A 111 -2.12 26.68 22.74
CA LEU A 111 -3.03 27.74 22.30
C LEU A 111 -3.02 28.97 23.22
N LYS A 112 -2.79 28.78 24.52
CA LYS A 112 -2.90 29.80 25.56
C LYS A 112 -4.27 30.48 25.54
N MET A 113 -5.33 29.67 25.43
CA MET A 113 -6.72 30.13 25.32
C MET A 113 -7.58 29.53 26.45
N THR A 114 -8.55 30.34 26.92
CA THR A 114 -9.61 29.86 27.82
C THR A 114 -10.66 29.02 27.09
N LYS A 115 -11.51 28.30 27.81
CA LYS A 115 -12.63 27.55 27.24
C LYS A 115 -13.56 28.44 26.43
N GLU A 116 -13.89 29.62 26.94
CA GLU A 116 -14.77 30.61 26.32
C GLU A 116 -14.18 31.10 24.99
N GLN A 117 -12.87 31.39 24.96
CA GLN A 117 -12.19 31.81 23.74
C GLN A 117 -12.17 30.69 22.68
N ILE A 118 -12.08 29.42 23.11
CA ILE A 118 -12.17 28.29 22.19
C ILE A 118 -13.59 28.19 21.61
N LEU A 119 -14.63 28.27 22.44
CA LEU A 119 -16.02 28.22 21.96
C LEU A 119 -16.32 29.34 20.97
N GLU A 120 -15.88 30.59 21.26
CA GLU A 120 -16.02 31.70 20.32
C GLU A 120 -15.29 31.42 18.99
N ARG A 121 -14.05 30.91 19.05
CA ARG A 121 -13.26 30.55 17.88
C ARG A 121 -13.93 29.43 17.04
N VAL A 122 -14.47 28.41 17.71
CA VAL A 122 -15.22 27.33 17.04
C VAL A 122 -16.40 27.90 16.27
N LYS A 123 -17.21 28.74 16.94
CA LYS A 123 -18.36 29.38 16.32
C LYS A 123 -17.96 30.19 15.08
N GLU A 124 -17.07 31.16 15.25
CA GLU A 124 -16.66 32.05 14.15
C GLU A 124 -16.07 31.29 12.96
N MET A 125 -15.23 30.27 13.22
CA MET A 125 -14.51 29.59 12.15
C MET A 125 -15.37 28.53 11.44
N VAL A 126 -16.30 27.87 12.13
CA VAL A 126 -17.28 26.99 11.49
C VAL A 126 -18.27 27.81 10.66
N GLU A 127 -18.80 28.94 11.17
CA GLU A 127 -19.63 29.85 10.41
C GLU A 127 -18.92 30.38 9.15
N LEU A 128 -17.62 30.71 9.27
CA LEU A 128 -16.81 31.12 8.13
C LEU A 128 -16.64 30.00 7.11
N ALA A 129 -16.31 28.77 7.55
CA ALA A 129 -16.20 27.60 6.66
C ALA A 129 -17.53 27.34 5.93
N LYS A 130 -18.64 27.43 6.67
CA LYS A 130 -20.01 27.29 6.12
C LYS A 130 -20.34 28.32 5.06
N SER A 131 -19.71 29.48 5.08
CA SER A 131 -19.91 30.50 4.03
C SER A 131 -19.27 30.15 2.68
N PHE A 132 -18.34 29.19 2.67
CA PHE A 132 -17.69 28.68 1.44
C PHE A 132 -18.31 27.39 0.92
N VAL A 133 -18.70 26.47 1.81
CA VAL A 133 -19.20 25.14 1.47
C VAL A 133 -20.38 24.74 2.37
N ASP A 134 -21.26 23.86 1.85
CA ASP A 134 -22.36 23.34 2.65
C ASP A 134 -21.96 22.20 3.60
N ASP A 135 -20.85 21.53 3.33
CA ASP A 135 -20.37 20.40 4.09
C ASP A 135 -19.12 20.80 4.91
N VAL A 136 -19.26 20.88 6.23
CA VAL A 136 -18.21 21.32 7.15
C VAL A 136 -17.98 20.24 8.21
N GLU A 137 -16.77 19.72 8.26
CA GLU A 137 -16.32 18.85 9.35
C GLU A 137 -15.56 19.65 10.39
N PHE A 138 -15.89 19.43 11.65
CA PHE A 138 -15.23 20.05 12.78
C PHE A 138 -14.56 18.98 13.67
N SER A 139 -13.25 19.14 13.92
CA SER A 139 -12.47 18.29 14.82
C SER A 139 -12.09 19.01 16.13
N SER A 140 -12.39 18.35 17.25
CA SER A 140 -11.78 18.72 18.55
C SER A 140 -10.43 18.04 18.68
N GLU A 141 -9.33 18.65 18.22
CA GLU A 141 -7.99 18.05 18.36
C GLU A 141 -7.73 17.64 19.82
N ASP A 142 -7.25 16.40 20.01
CA ASP A 142 -7.03 15.79 21.33
C ASP A 142 -8.33 15.62 22.16
N ALA A 143 -9.41 15.25 21.47
CA ALA A 143 -10.72 15.04 22.09
C ALA A 143 -10.68 14.00 23.20
N THR A 144 -9.90 12.95 23.01
CA THR A 144 -9.83 11.83 23.97
C THR A 144 -9.19 12.24 25.32
N ARG A 145 -8.45 13.35 25.39
CA ARG A 145 -7.89 13.92 26.63
C ARG A 145 -8.62 15.19 27.09
N THR A 146 -9.69 15.58 26.41
CA THR A 146 -10.54 16.71 26.77
C THR A 146 -11.59 16.28 27.80
N GLU A 147 -11.98 17.19 28.70
CA GLU A 147 -13.07 16.97 29.66
C GLU A 147 -14.38 16.69 28.88
N LYS A 148 -15.10 15.61 29.24
CA LYS A 148 -16.31 15.17 28.50
C LYS A 148 -17.39 16.27 28.45
N GLU A 149 -17.55 17.03 29.55
CA GLU A 149 -18.51 18.14 29.64
C GLU A 149 -18.13 19.29 28.68
N PHE A 150 -16.85 19.58 28.57
CA PHE A 150 -16.38 20.62 27.65
C PHE A 150 -16.50 20.18 26.19
N LEU A 151 -16.26 18.90 25.88
CA LEU A 151 -16.53 18.37 24.54
C LEU A 151 -18.00 18.54 24.14
N VAL A 152 -18.94 18.33 25.06
CA VAL A 152 -20.36 18.58 24.80
C VAL A 152 -20.59 20.05 24.38
N GLU A 153 -20.06 21.02 25.13
CA GLU A 153 -20.19 22.44 24.84
C GLU A 153 -19.58 22.80 23.47
N VAL A 154 -18.39 22.24 23.18
CA VAL A 154 -17.68 22.45 21.91
C VAL A 154 -18.49 21.92 20.73
N TYR A 155 -18.98 20.69 20.82
CA TYR A 155 -19.72 20.07 19.72
C TYR A 155 -21.11 20.71 19.53
N GLU A 156 -21.82 21.08 20.61
CA GLU A 156 -23.06 21.86 20.47
C GLU A 156 -22.82 23.21 19.79
N THR A 157 -21.68 23.86 20.09
CA THR A 157 -21.30 25.12 19.47
C THR A 157 -21.03 24.92 17.96
N ALA A 158 -20.29 23.86 17.59
CA ALA A 158 -20.00 23.53 16.20
C ALA A 158 -21.26 23.21 15.39
N ILE A 159 -22.20 22.41 15.98
CA ILE A 159 -23.50 22.11 15.35
C ILE A 159 -24.29 23.40 15.10
N LYS A 160 -24.41 24.26 16.11
CA LYS A 160 -25.14 25.53 16.00
C LYS A 160 -24.52 26.47 14.97
N ALA A 161 -23.21 26.42 14.77
CA ALA A 161 -22.47 27.17 13.76
C ALA A 161 -22.59 26.57 12.34
N GLY A 162 -23.12 25.35 12.19
CA GLY A 162 -23.42 24.72 10.91
C GLY A 162 -22.52 23.56 10.52
N ALA A 163 -21.75 22.98 11.46
CA ALA A 163 -21.00 21.75 11.19
C ALA A 163 -21.96 20.61 10.83
N THR A 164 -21.60 19.82 9.82
CA THR A 164 -22.34 18.66 9.32
C THR A 164 -21.75 17.35 9.81
N THR A 165 -20.48 17.37 10.23
CA THR A 165 -19.75 16.23 10.78
C THR A 165 -18.95 16.69 12.00
N LEU A 166 -18.98 15.89 13.06
CA LEU A 166 -18.19 16.07 14.27
C LEU A 166 -17.16 14.96 14.37
N ASN A 167 -15.89 15.31 14.33
CA ASN A 167 -14.82 14.33 14.47
C ASN A 167 -14.24 14.29 15.89
N VAL A 168 -14.01 13.08 16.38
CA VAL A 168 -13.50 12.78 17.73
C VAL A 168 -12.13 12.11 17.59
N PRO A 169 -11.02 12.88 17.52
CA PRO A 169 -9.70 12.32 17.34
C PRO A 169 -9.07 11.78 18.61
N ASP A 170 -8.52 10.57 18.54
CA ASP A 170 -7.53 10.01 19.46
C ASP A 170 -6.13 10.37 18.97
N THR A 171 -5.79 11.65 19.16
CA THR A 171 -4.61 12.30 18.58
C THR A 171 -3.28 11.69 18.98
N VAL A 172 -3.21 11.08 20.16
CA VAL A 172 -2.00 10.42 20.65
C VAL A 172 -2.09 8.90 20.72
N GLY A 173 -3.17 8.33 20.17
CA GLY A 173 -3.33 6.88 19.99
C GLY A 173 -3.28 6.07 21.28
N TYR A 174 -3.86 6.58 22.38
CA TYR A 174 -3.71 5.92 23.68
C TYR A 174 -5.01 5.34 24.25
N ARG A 175 -6.16 5.59 23.64
CA ARG A 175 -7.44 5.05 24.08
C ARG A 175 -7.52 3.54 23.81
N THR A 176 -8.26 2.87 24.70
CA THR A 176 -8.69 1.48 24.51
C THR A 176 -10.05 1.44 23.83
N PRO A 177 -10.44 0.31 23.19
CA PRO A 177 -11.73 0.19 22.51
C PRO A 177 -12.94 0.46 23.41
N ASN A 178 -12.92 -0.01 24.65
CA ASN A 178 -14.01 0.25 25.62
C ASN A 178 -14.13 1.74 25.96
N GLU A 179 -13.02 2.42 26.16
CA GLU A 179 -13.03 3.87 26.43
C GLU A 179 -13.52 4.68 25.24
N MET A 180 -13.20 4.25 24.01
CA MET A 180 -13.71 4.87 22.79
C MET A 180 -15.22 4.65 22.65
N PHE A 181 -15.69 3.42 22.86
CA PHE A 181 -17.13 3.10 22.87
C PHE A 181 -17.89 3.95 23.89
N GLU A 182 -17.39 4.06 25.13
CA GLU A 182 -17.99 4.86 26.17
C GLU A 182 -18.02 6.36 25.83
N LEU A 183 -16.94 6.89 25.22
CA LEU A 183 -16.87 8.29 24.83
C LEU A 183 -17.90 8.64 23.76
N ILE A 184 -17.97 7.86 22.68
CA ILE A 184 -18.95 8.07 21.62
C ILE A 184 -20.39 7.92 22.14
N THR A 185 -20.65 6.91 22.95
CA THR A 185 -21.96 6.72 23.61
C THR A 185 -22.32 7.91 24.49
N TYR A 186 -21.37 8.44 25.26
CA TYR A 186 -21.55 9.62 26.10
C TYR A 186 -21.92 10.87 25.27
N LEU A 187 -21.18 11.12 24.19
CA LEU A 187 -21.42 12.26 23.29
C LEU A 187 -22.81 12.17 22.65
N ARG A 188 -23.17 10.99 22.12
CA ARG A 188 -24.50 10.76 21.53
C ARG A 188 -25.64 11.01 22.48
N LYS A 189 -25.43 10.76 23.76
CA LYS A 189 -26.46 10.97 24.79
C LYS A 189 -26.57 12.43 25.22
N ASN A 190 -25.48 13.19 25.24
CA ASN A 190 -25.40 14.46 25.92
C ASN A 190 -25.30 15.69 25.00
N VAL A 191 -24.83 15.52 23.74
CA VAL A 191 -24.72 16.62 22.77
C VAL A 191 -26.07 16.82 22.06
N LYS A 192 -26.65 17.99 22.20
CA LYS A 192 -27.93 18.33 21.54
C LYS A 192 -27.74 18.57 20.05
N GLY A 193 -28.58 17.93 19.24
CA GLY A 193 -28.55 18.04 17.78
C GLY A 193 -27.60 17.07 17.09
N ILE A 194 -26.91 16.19 17.87
CA ILE A 194 -25.96 15.21 17.35
C ILE A 194 -26.63 14.18 16.40
N GLU A 195 -27.92 13.98 16.56
CA GLU A 195 -28.72 13.10 15.69
C GLU A 195 -28.86 13.61 14.24
N ASN A 196 -28.52 14.88 14.00
CA ASN A 196 -28.65 15.54 12.68
C ASN A 196 -27.31 15.67 11.95
N VAL A 197 -26.21 15.16 12.52
CA VAL A 197 -24.86 15.27 11.99
C VAL A 197 -24.17 13.90 12.03
N ASP A 198 -23.17 13.72 11.18
CA ASP A 198 -22.31 12.54 11.24
C ASP A 198 -21.35 12.61 12.44
N ILE A 199 -21.09 11.46 13.03
CA ILE A 199 -20.04 11.32 14.04
C ILE A 199 -18.87 10.60 13.39
N SER A 200 -17.74 11.26 13.33
CA SER A 200 -16.47 10.75 12.81
C SER A 200 -15.51 10.42 13.94
N VAL A 201 -14.62 9.46 13.72
CA VAL A 201 -13.47 9.20 14.59
C VAL A 201 -12.18 9.13 13.78
N HIS A 202 -11.09 9.63 14.37
CA HIS A 202 -9.75 9.61 13.82
C HIS A 202 -8.81 9.02 14.88
N CYS A 203 -8.28 7.82 14.64
CA CYS A 203 -7.49 7.10 15.63
C CYS A 203 -6.07 6.88 15.15
N HIS A 204 -5.08 7.42 15.90
CA HIS A 204 -3.67 7.07 15.72
C HIS A 204 -3.35 5.71 16.33
N ASP A 205 -2.26 5.09 15.87
CA ASP A 205 -1.93 3.68 16.12
C ASP A 205 -0.76 3.48 17.11
N ASP A 206 -0.48 4.47 17.97
CA ASP A 206 0.68 4.45 18.87
C ASP A 206 0.71 3.22 19.82
N LEU A 207 -0.44 2.69 20.18
CA LEU A 207 -0.58 1.45 20.94
C LEU A 207 -1.03 0.24 20.11
N GLY A 208 -1.13 0.35 18.79
CA GLY A 208 -1.61 -0.72 17.91
C GLY A 208 -3.12 -0.98 18.05
N LEU A 209 -3.92 0.03 18.42
CA LEU A 209 -5.35 -0.12 18.72
C LEU A 209 -6.26 0.72 17.80
N SER A 210 -5.71 1.43 16.83
CA SER A 210 -6.47 2.38 16.00
C SER A 210 -7.68 1.74 15.31
N VAL A 211 -7.49 0.58 14.69
CA VAL A 211 -8.56 -0.17 14.02
C VAL A 211 -9.60 -0.66 15.04
N ALA A 212 -9.15 -1.20 16.16
CA ALA A 212 -10.06 -1.69 17.22
C ALA A 212 -10.89 -0.54 17.84
N ASN A 213 -10.27 0.63 18.03
CA ASN A 213 -10.94 1.84 18.50
C ASN A 213 -11.98 2.33 17.51
N SER A 214 -11.67 2.34 16.22
CA SER A 214 -12.58 2.73 15.13
C SER A 214 -13.78 1.78 15.05
N VAL A 215 -13.55 0.47 15.17
CA VAL A 215 -14.63 -0.53 15.22
C VAL A 215 -15.54 -0.32 16.45
N ALA A 216 -14.95 -0.06 17.62
CA ALA A 216 -15.72 0.23 18.83
C ALA A 216 -16.55 1.52 18.68
N ALA A 217 -16.02 2.53 17.99
CA ALA A 217 -16.76 3.75 17.69
C ALA A 217 -17.95 3.49 16.74
N ILE A 218 -17.81 2.65 15.71
CA ILE A 218 -18.93 2.23 14.83
C ILE A 218 -20.03 1.57 15.68
N GLN A 219 -19.67 0.63 16.56
CA GLN A 219 -20.62 -0.05 17.45
C GLN A 219 -21.31 0.92 18.42
N ALA A 220 -20.65 2.01 18.80
CA ALA A 220 -21.24 3.08 19.61
C ALA A 220 -22.05 4.09 18.80
N GLY A 221 -22.04 3.98 17.46
CA GLY A 221 -22.86 4.77 16.52
C GLY A 221 -22.12 5.90 15.81
N ALA A 222 -20.80 5.80 15.64
CA ALA A 222 -20.08 6.60 14.66
C ALA A 222 -20.48 6.18 13.24
N THR A 223 -20.59 7.16 12.34
CA THR A 223 -21.05 6.99 10.95
C THR A 223 -19.97 7.30 9.92
N GLN A 224 -18.82 7.83 10.36
CA GLN A 224 -17.66 8.11 9.54
C GLN A 224 -16.38 7.64 10.24
N ILE A 225 -15.46 7.07 9.47
CA ILE A 225 -14.12 6.66 9.96
C ILE A 225 -13.07 7.37 9.10
N GLU A 226 -12.22 8.16 9.77
CA GLU A 226 -10.99 8.66 9.16
C GLU A 226 -9.92 7.57 9.20
N CYS A 227 -9.30 7.32 8.07
CA CYS A 227 -8.31 6.25 7.92
C CYS A 227 -7.34 6.57 6.78
N THR A 228 -6.31 5.75 6.64
CA THR A 228 -5.34 5.88 5.55
C THR A 228 -5.06 4.53 4.90
N ILE A 229 -4.66 4.54 3.65
CA ILE A 229 -4.14 3.34 2.99
C ILE A 229 -2.87 2.88 3.72
N ASN A 230 -2.79 1.58 4.00
CA ASN A 230 -1.69 0.93 4.74
C ASN A 230 -1.48 1.44 6.18
N GLY A 231 -2.40 2.23 6.71
CA GLY A 231 -2.26 2.84 8.03
C GLY A 231 -1.17 3.92 8.09
N LEU A 232 -0.82 4.56 6.97
CA LEU A 232 0.18 5.63 6.92
C LEU A 232 -0.21 6.81 7.81
N GLY A 233 0.79 7.54 8.33
CA GLY A 233 0.58 8.75 9.14
C GLY A 233 1.76 9.08 10.02
N GLU A 234 1.59 10.11 10.85
CA GLU A 234 2.60 10.47 11.83
C GLU A 234 2.85 9.35 12.84
N ARG A 235 4.05 9.24 13.35
CA ARG A 235 4.51 8.29 14.38
C ARG A 235 4.26 6.84 13.98
N ALA A 236 3.27 6.16 14.62
CA ALA A 236 2.89 4.77 14.33
C ALA A 236 1.81 4.66 13.24
N GLY A 237 1.30 5.79 12.74
CA GLY A 237 0.30 5.85 11.69
C GLY A 237 -1.13 5.97 12.20
N ASN A 238 -2.08 5.63 11.33
CA ASN A 238 -3.52 5.79 11.50
C ASN A 238 -4.26 4.45 11.39
N THR A 239 -5.57 4.49 11.60
CA THR A 239 -6.46 3.39 11.23
C THR A 239 -6.26 3.01 9.77
N SER A 240 -6.05 1.73 9.49
CA SER A 240 -5.90 1.21 8.13
C SER A 240 -7.26 1.08 7.44
N LEU A 241 -7.42 1.72 6.28
CA LEU A 241 -8.67 1.68 5.48
C LEU A 241 -9.02 0.23 5.11
N GLU A 242 -8.06 -0.52 4.59
CA GLU A 242 -8.24 -1.90 4.16
C GLU A 242 -8.75 -2.81 5.28
N GLU A 243 -8.30 -2.57 6.52
CA GLU A 243 -8.70 -3.37 7.66
C GLU A 243 -10.15 -3.06 8.06
N ILE A 244 -10.54 -1.79 8.16
CA ILE A 244 -11.93 -1.39 8.43
C ILE A 244 -12.88 -1.93 7.37
N ALA A 245 -12.57 -1.74 6.09
CA ALA A 245 -13.41 -2.20 4.99
C ALA A 245 -13.62 -3.72 5.03
N MET A 246 -12.55 -4.49 5.27
CA MET A 246 -12.62 -5.93 5.31
C MET A 246 -13.22 -6.49 6.60
N ILE A 247 -13.08 -5.83 7.74
CA ILE A 247 -13.81 -6.19 8.98
C ILE A 247 -15.32 -6.11 8.73
N LEU A 248 -15.82 -4.99 8.22
CA LEU A 248 -17.25 -4.80 7.96
C LEU A 248 -17.78 -5.77 6.89
N LYS A 249 -16.96 -6.10 5.89
CA LYS A 249 -17.30 -7.05 4.83
C LYS A 249 -17.31 -8.50 5.31
N THR A 250 -16.34 -8.89 6.13
CA THR A 250 -16.09 -10.29 6.51
C THR A 250 -16.93 -10.72 7.72
N ARG A 251 -17.06 -9.83 8.73
CA ARG A 251 -17.78 -10.12 9.98
C ARG A 251 -19.25 -9.71 9.89
N LYS A 252 -19.96 -10.24 8.90
CA LYS A 252 -21.40 -9.99 8.71
C LYS A 252 -22.25 -10.48 9.88
N ASP A 253 -21.76 -11.44 10.64
CA ASP A 253 -22.35 -11.91 11.89
C ASP A 253 -22.50 -10.81 12.95
N LEU A 254 -21.59 -9.81 12.95
CA LEU A 254 -21.57 -8.67 13.88
C LEU A 254 -21.98 -7.34 13.24
N PHE A 255 -21.79 -7.19 11.93
CA PHE A 255 -21.93 -5.93 11.22
C PHE A 255 -22.90 -6.01 10.04
N GLU A 256 -23.89 -6.90 10.05
CA GLU A 256 -24.87 -7.05 8.99
C GLU A 256 -25.64 -5.75 8.68
N GLU A 257 -25.83 -4.91 9.69
CA GLU A 257 -26.55 -3.63 9.58
C GLU A 257 -25.71 -2.48 8.99
N TYR A 258 -24.39 -2.69 8.79
CA TYR A 258 -23.46 -1.68 8.27
C TYR A 258 -22.99 -2.04 6.85
N TYR A 259 -22.60 -1.03 6.09
CA TYR A 259 -21.91 -1.21 4.81
C TYR A 259 -21.02 -0.01 4.49
N THR A 260 -20.06 -0.21 3.60
CA THR A 260 -19.23 0.84 2.97
C THR A 260 -19.38 0.76 1.46
N ASN A 261 -19.00 1.84 0.77
CA ASN A 261 -18.97 1.88 -0.70
C ASN A 261 -17.65 1.29 -1.27
N ILE A 262 -16.74 0.80 -0.42
CA ILE A 262 -15.43 0.30 -0.84
C ILE A 262 -15.56 -0.92 -1.75
N ASP A 263 -15.06 -0.81 -2.96
CA ASP A 263 -14.78 -1.97 -3.82
C ASP A 263 -13.54 -2.69 -3.33
N SER A 264 -13.75 -3.75 -2.58
CA SER A 264 -12.64 -4.48 -1.97
C SER A 264 -11.62 -5.02 -2.98
N LYS A 265 -12.01 -5.25 -4.25
CA LYS A 265 -11.08 -5.68 -5.31
C LYS A 265 -10.07 -4.60 -5.71
N GLN A 266 -10.31 -3.35 -5.34
CA GLN A 266 -9.37 -2.24 -5.53
C GLN A 266 -8.42 -2.05 -4.33
N ILE A 267 -8.59 -2.76 -3.23
CA ILE A 267 -7.77 -2.60 -2.02
C ILE A 267 -6.30 -2.87 -2.30
N TYR A 268 -5.97 -4.05 -2.82
CA TYR A 268 -4.57 -4.41 -3.07
C TYR A 268 -3.89 -3.54 -4.14
N PRO A 269 -4.50 -3.25 -5.30
CA PRO A 269 -3.96 -2.28 -6.25
C PRO A 269 -3.70 -0.90 -5.64
N THR A 270 -4.62 -0.40 -4.80
CA THR A 270 -4.48 0.90 -4.13
C THR A 270 -3.31 0.89 -3.14
N SER A 271 -3.22 -0.16 -2.30
CA SER A 271 -2.09 -0.34 -1.38
C SER A 271 -0.74 -0.35 -2.11
N LYS A 272 -0.66 -1.03 -3.24
CA LYS A 272 0.56 -1.09 -4.06
C LYS A 272 0.92 0.26 -4.68
N LEU A 273 -0.08 0.98 -5.22
CA LEU A 273 0.14 2.32 -5.79
C LEU A 273 0.66 3.29 -4.73
N VAL A 274 0.03 3.31 -3.54
CA VAL A 274 0.44 4.19 -2.44
C VAL A 274 1.85 3.83 -1.97
N SER A 275 2.16 2.54 -1.75
CA SER A 275 3.53 2.10 -1.40
C SER A 275 4.57 2.51 -2.43
N LEU A 276 4.24 2.39 -3.72
CA LEU A 276 5.14 2.77 -4.82
C LEU A 276 5.44 4.28 -4.82
N LEU A 277 4.40 5.12 -4.69
CA LEU A 277 4.55 6.58 -4.80
C LEU A 277 5.12 7.21 -3.54
N THR A 278 4.78 6.68 -2.36
CA THR A 278 5.31 7.18 -1.08
C THR A 278 6.71 6.64 -0.75
N GLY A 279 7.13 5.53 -1.39
CA GLY A 279 8.37 4.82 -1.05
C GLY A 279 8.29 4.05 0.28
N VAL A 280 7.13 4.02 0.94
CA VAL A 280 6.92 3.28 2.19
C VAL A 280 6.45 1.87 1.88
N ALA A 281 7.35 0.90 2.08
CA ALA A 281 7.02 -0.50 1.85
C ALA A 281 6.02 -1.03 2.87
N THR A 282 5.00 -1.73 2.39
CA THR A 282 4.07 -2.45 3.26
C THR A 282 4.79 -3.60 3.98
N GLN A 283 4.60 -3.72 5.30
CA GLN A 283 5.15 -4.83 6.06
C GLN A 283 4.66 -6.17 5.51
N PRO A 284 5.53 -7.20 5.40
CA PRO A 284 5.12 -8.50 4.85
C PRO A 284 3.94 -9.15 5.57
N ASN A 285 3.84 -8.97 6.88
CA ASN A 285 2.77 -9.49 7.73
C ASN A 285 1.61 -8.51 7.97
N LYS A 286 1.56 -7.38 7.24
CA LYS A 286 0.43 -6.46 7.32
C LYS A 286 -0.86 -7.18 6.96
N ALA A 287 -1.89 -7.02 7.77
CA ALA A 287 -3.20 -7.60 7.49
C ALA A 287 -3.70 -7.18 6.10
N ILE A 288 -4.43 -8.02 5.41
CA ILE A 288 -5.10 -7.82 4.12
C ILE A 288 -4.13 -7.67 2.93
N VAL A 289 -3.14 -6.77 3.01
CA VAL A 289 -2.32 -6.33 1.87
C VAL A 289 -0.85 -6.76 1.93
N GLY A 290 -0.39 -7.27 3.07
CA GLY A 290 0.98 -7.74 3.23
C GLY A 290 1.30 -8.94 2.36
N ALA A 291 2.56 -9.12 2.00
CA ALA A 291 3.01 -10.23 1.16
C ALA A 291 2.59 -11.61 1.74
N ASN A 292 2.62 -11.74 3.06
CA ASN A 292 2.31 -12.98 3.76
C ASN A 292 0.82 -13.15 4.13
N ALA A 293 -0.04 -12.16 3.82
CA ALA A 293 -1.44 -12.16 4.31
C ALA A 293 -2.25 -13.40 3.89
N PHE A 294 -1.88 -14.04 2.79
CA PHE A 294 -2.51 -15.25 2.24
C PHE A 294 -1.51 -16.40 2.06
N ALA A 295 -0.35 -16.33 2.72
CA ALA A 295 0.69 -17.35 2.58
C ALA A 295 0.62 -18.37 3.71
N HIS A 296 0.65 -19.65 3.37
CA HIS A 296 0.69 -20.76 4.31
C HIS A 296 1.97 -21.58 4.10
N GLU A 297 2.88 -21.53 5.08
CA GLU A 297 4.14 -22.33 5.02
C GLU A 297 4.02 -23.65 5.78
N SER A 298 3.24 -23.71 6.85
CA SER A 298 3.05 -24.93 7.65
C SER A 298 2.32 -26.00 6.86
N GLY A 299 2.88 -27.22 6.82
CA GLY A 299 2.25 -28.36 6.12
C GLY A 299 0.85 -28.71 6.63
N ILE A 300 0.56 -28.49 7.94
CA ILE A 300 -0.77 -28.70 8.51
C ILE A 300 -1.75 -27.69 7.94
N HIS A 301 -1.36 -26.41 7.87
CA HIS A 301 -2.20 -25.36 7.31
C HIS A 301 -2.43 -25.58 5.81
N GLN A 302 -1.36 -25.86 5.07
CA GLN A 302 -1.46 -26.15 3.63
C GLN A 302 -2.44 -27.31 3.36
N HIS A 303 -2.34 -28.41 4.11
CA HIS A 303 -3.27 -29.55 3.97
C HIS A 303 -4.73 -29.13 4.27
N GLY A 304 -4.95 -28.29 5.29
CA GLY A 304 -6.29 -27.78 5.61
C GLY A 304 -6.86 -26.92 4.49
N VAL A 305 -6.10 -25.92 4.02
CA VAL A 305 -6.51 -25.01 2.94
C VAL A 305 -6.81 -25.76 1.65
N LEU A 306 -6.03 -26.79 1.32
CA LEU A 306 -6.24 -27.62 0.14
C LEU A 306 -7.51 -28.47 0.23
N ALA A 307 -7.87 -28.90 1.44
CA ALA A 307 -9.14 -29.62 1.66
C ALA A 307 -10.34 -28.65 1.63
N ASN A 308 -10.23 -27.52 2.27
CA ASN A 308 -11.20 -26.42 2.24
C ASN A 308 -10.51 -25.12 2.72
N PRO A 309 -10.41 -24.09 1.87
CA PRO A 309 -9.79 -22.80 2.24
C PRO A 309 -10.34 -22.20 3.55
N GLU A 310 -11.64 -22.34 3.82
CA GLU A 310 -12.28 -21.80 5.04
C GLU A 310 -11.72 -22.38 6.35
N THR A 311 -10.89 -23.43 6.31
CA THR A 311 -10.24 -23.98 7.50
C THR A 311 -9.23 -23.00 8.11
N TYR A 312 -8.62 -22.13 7.30
CA TYR A 312 -7.60 -21.16 7.73
C TYR A 312 -7.74 -19.79 7.08
N GLU A 313 -8.68 -19.59 6.16
CA GLU A 313 -8.89 -18.34 5.44
C GLU A 313 -10.29 -17.79 5.68
N ILE A 314 -10.36 -16.54 6.11
CA ILE A 314 -11.63 -15.80 6.28
C ILE A 314 -11.98 -14.94 5.07
N MET A 315 -11.09 -14.85 4.10
CA MET A 315 -11.22 -14.14 2.82
C MET A 315 -10.25 -14.74 1.80
N SER A 316 -10.54 -14.58 0.52
CA SER A 316 -9.64 -15.03 -0.55
C SER A 316 -8.78 -13.87 -1.09
N PRO A 317 -7.60 -14.15 -1.69
CA PRO A 317 -6.77 -13.13 -2.37
C PRO A 317 -7.56 -12.30 -3.39
N GLU A 318 -8.39 -12.95 -4.20
CA GLU A 318 -9.19 -12.30 -5.25
C GLU A 318 -10.23 -11.34 -4.66
N SER A 319 -10.70 -11.61 -3.44
CA SER A 319 -11.68 -10.76 -2.76
C SER A 319 -11.15 -9.35 -2.45
N VAL A 320 -9.82 -9.20 -2.43
CA VAL A 320 -9.11 -7.93 -2.21
C VAL A 320 -8.36 -7.44 -3.45
N GLY A 321 -8.55 -8.09 -4.60
CA GLY A 321 -7.94 -7.73 -5.89
C GLY A 321 -6.49 -8.18 -6.04
N ARG A 322 -6.09 -9.19 -5.27
CA ARG A 322 -4.79 -9.85 -5.40
C ARG A 322 -4.95 -11.10 -6.26
N ASN A 323 -4.06 -11.29 -7.23
CA ASN A 323 -4.00 -12.57 -7.93
C ASN A 323 -3.60 -13.66 -6.91
N PRO A 324 -4.19 -14.86 -6.98
CA PRO A 324 -3.76 -15.94 -6.12
C PRO A 324 -2.29 -16.21 -6.38
N ASP A 325 -1.45 -15.89 -5.40
CA ASP A 325 -0.05 -16.29 -5.45
C ASP A 325 -0.04 -17.80 -5.36
N SER A 326 0.69 -18.43 -6.25
CA SER A 326 0.98 -19.86 -6.18
C SER A 326 1.53 -20.18 -4.77
N LEU A 327 1.21 -21.38 -4.28
CA LEU A 327 1.71 -21.91 -3.00
C LEU A 327 3.19 -21.56 -2.80
N VAL A 328 3.48 -20.75 -1.78
CA VAL A 328 4.85 -20.47 -1.38
C VAL A 328 5.39 -21.69 -0.68
N LEU A 329 6.36 -22.36 -1.32
CA LEU A 329 7.00 -23.52 -0.73
C LEU A 329 8.21 -23.10 0.12
N GLY A 330 8.30 -23.68 1.31
CA GLY A 330 9.38 -23.41 2.25
C GLY A 330 9.80 -24.66 3.04
N LYS A 331 10.68 -24.48 4.00
CA LYS A 331 11.23 -25.53 4.84
C LYS A 331 10.16 -26.42 5.50
N HIS A 332 9.02 -25.84 5.87
CA HIS A 332 7.93 -26.54 6.56
C HIS A 332 6.86 -27.12 5.63
N SER A 333 6.94 -26.86 4.33
CA SER A 333 5.98 -27.38 3.35
C SER A 333 6.01 -28.91 3.29
N GLY A 334 4.82 -29.51 3.26
CA GLY A 334 4.64 -30.95 3.16
C GLY A 334 4.74 -31.45 1.71
N LYS A 335 4.87 -32.76 1.53
CA LYS A 335 4.96 -33.41 0.21
C LYS A 335 3.73 -33.12 -0.67
N HIS A 336 2.55 -33.04 -0.08
CA HIS A 336 1.33 -32.76 -0.82
C HIS A 336 1.33 -31.37 -1.47
N ALA A 337 1.74 -30.35 -0.73
CA ALA A 337 1.90 -29.00 -1.28
C ALA A 337 2.97 -28.93 -2.38
N PHE A 338 4.05 -29.73 -2.26
CA PHE A 338 5.08 -29.82 -3.28
C PHE A 338 4.53 -30.46 -4.57
N ILE A 339 3.72 -31.53 -4.46
CA ILE A 339 3.06 -32.17 -5.61
C ILE A 339 2.14 -31.18 -6.33
N GLN A 340 1.29 -30.47 -5.60
CA GLN A 340 0.39 -29.48 -6.22
C GLN A 340 1.17 -28.33 -6.89
N LYS A 341 2.29 -27.94 -6.31
CA LYS A 341 3.16 -26.95 -6.95
C LYS A 341 3.75 -27.48 -8.25
N LEU A 342 4.17 -28.75 -8.29
CA LEU A 342 4.60 -29.39 -9.53
C LEU A 342 3.49 -29.40 -10.59
N GLU A 343 2.27 -29.78 -10.20
CA GLU A 343 1.10 -29.76 -11.09
C GLU A 343 0.81 -28.35 -11.61
N SER A 344 0.85 -27.32 -10.72
CA SER A 344 0.63 -25.93 -11.12
C SER A 344 1.70 -25.39 -12.09
N LEU A 345 2.90 -25.99 -12.08
CA LEU A 345 4.00 -25.67 -12.97
C LEU A 345 4.02 -26.55 -14.23
N GLY A 346 2.99 -27.37 -14.46
CA GLY A 346 2.85 -28.23 -15.63
C GLY A 346 3.61 -29.56 -15.55
N PHE A 347 4.07 -29.98 -14.36
CA PHE A 347 4.80 -31.23 -14.14
C PHE A 347 3.91 -32.36 -13.57
N ASP A 348 2.66 -32.43 -13.98
CA ASP A 348 1.66 -33.45 -13.61
C ASP A 348 2.03 -34.87 -14.06
N HIS A 349 2.93 -35.00 -15.05
CA HIS A 349 3.41 -36.26 -15.60
C HIS A 349 4.59 -36.90 -14.84
N VAL A 350 5.11 -36.26 -13.78
CA VAL A 350 6.24 -36.79 -13.00
C VAL A 350 5.80 -37.96 -12.15
N GLY A 351 6.39 -39.16 -12.36
CA GLY A 351 6.05 -40.37 -11.65
C GLY A 351 6.34 -40.29 -10.14
N SER A 352 5.59 -41.09 -9.37
CA SER A 352 5.60 -41.10 -7.89
C SER A 352 7.00 -41.25 -7.28
N ASP A 353 7.83 -42.12 -7.84
CA ASP A 353 9.20 -42.38 -7.33
C ASP A 353 10.12 -41.15 -7.53
N ARG A 354 9.96 -40.48 -8.68
CA ARG A 354 10.71 -39.27 -8.99
C ARG A 354 10.25 -38.08 -8.11
N VAL A 355 8.97 -37.96 -7.81
CA VAL A 355 8.43 -36.98 -6.87
C VAL A 355 9.05 -37.11 -5.49
N GLU A 356 9.29 -38.36 -5.02
CA GLU A 356 9.94 -38.61 -3.73
C GLU A 356 11.36 -38.09 -3.70
N GLU A 357 12.14 -38.37 -4.73
CA GLU A 357 13.52 -37.88 -4.88
C GLU A 357 13.58 -36.34 -4.96
N LEU A 358 12.70 -35.74 -5.76
CA LEU A 358 12.59 -34.30 -5.93
C LEU A 358 12.17 -33.62 -4.62
N PHE A 359 11.29 -34.22 -3.85
CA PHE A 359 10.89 -33.70 -2.55
C PHE A 359 12.06 -33.69 -1.55
N VAL A 360 12.88 -34.74 -1.53
CA VAL A 360 14.10 -34.76 -0.70
C VAL A 360 15.09 -33.66 -1.11
N GLN A 361 15.26 -33.46 -2.42
CA GLN A 361 16.13 -32.37 -2.94
C GLN A 361 15.54 -31.00 -2.61
N PHE A 362 14.24 -30.82 -2.76
CA PHE A 362 13.53 -29.59 -2.37
C PHE A 362 13.77 -29.27 -0.87
N LYS A 363 13.64 -30.25 0.02
CA LYS A 363 13.91 -30.03 1.45
C LYS A 363 15.33 -29.56 1.72
N LYS A 364 16.33 -30.16 1.07
CA LYS A 364 17.73 -29.72 1.17
C LYS A 364 17.95 -28.31 0.62
N LEU A 365 17.23 -27.93 -0.41
CA LEU A 365 17.25 -26.58 -0.98
C LEU A 365 16.59 -25.58 -0.04
N ALA A 366 15.44 -25.90 0.50
CA ALA A 366 14.69 -25.06 1.44
C ALA A 366 15.42 -24.86 2.80
N ASP A 367 16.29 -25.80 3.19
CA ASP A 367 17.19 -25.62 4.35
C ASP A 367 18.31 -24.59 4.09
N LYS A 368 18.68 -24.38 2.83
CA LYS A 368 19.79 -23.48 2.44
C LYS A 368 19.32 -22.11 1.97
N LYS A 369 18.11 -22.02 1.41
CA LYS A 369 17.54 -20.79 0.85
C LYS A 369 16.46 -20.23 1.75
N LYS A 370 16.48 -18.92 1.96
CA LYS A 370 15.41 -18.20 2.69
C LYS A 370 14.04 -18.29 2.00
N TYR A 371 14.04 -18.30 0.66
CA TYR A 371 12.85 -18.45 -0.18
C TYR A 371 13.14 -19.47 -1.28
N VAL A 372 12.21 -20.38 -1.52
CA VAL A 372 12.25 -21.31 -2.67
C VAL A 372 11.26 -20.80 -3.69
N LEU A 373 11.75 -20.44 -4.86
CA LEU A 373 10.98 -19.88 -5.95
C LEU A 373 10.49 -21.00 -6.90
N ASP A 374 9.52 -20.69 -7.74
CA ASP A 374 8.99 -21.62 -8.74
C ASP A 374 10.09 -22.15 -9.67
N GLU A 375 11.02 -21.28 -10.02
CA GLU A 375 12.17 -21.60 -10.85
C GLU A 375 13.12 -22.61 -10.19
N ASP A 376 13.21 -22.57 -8.87
CA ASP A 376 14.00 -23.56 -8.15
C ASP A 376 13.38 -24.94 -8.23
N ILE A 377 12.05 -25.00 -8.20
CA ILE A 377 11.29 -26.24 -8.37
C ILE A 377 11.47 -26.76 -9.82
N ILE A 378 11.33 -25.88 -10.80
CA ILE A 378 11.55 -26.22 -12.22
C ILE A 378 12.98 -26.74 -12.40
N ALA A 379 13.99 -26.09 -11.82
CA ALA A 379 15.37 -26.53 -11.89
C ALA A 379 15.61 -27.89 -11.22
N LEU A 380 14.89 -28.18 -10.12
CA LEU A 380 14.93 -29.49 -9.48
C LEU A 380 14.34 -30.59 -10.38
N VAL A 381 13.22 -30.30 -11.05
CA VAL A 381 12.59 -31.26 -11.96
C VAL A 381 13.43 -31.52 -13.20
N ALA A 382 14.03 -30.48 -13.76
CA ALA A 382 14.92 -30.59 -14.91
C ALA A 382 16.17 -31.44 -14.62
N GLY A 383 16.45 -31.68 -13.32
CA GLY A 383 17.61 -32.45 -12.88
C GLY A 383 18.90 -31.67 -13.02
N ASP A 384 20.07 -32.32 -12.77
CA ASP A 384 21.40 -31.80 -13.07
C ASP A 384 21.66 -31.49 -14.57
N ALA A 385 20.63 -31.53 -15.40
CA ALA A 385 20.64 -30.92 -16.73
C ALA A 385 20.91 -29.40 -16.69
N ALA A 386 20.96 -28.79 -15.51
CA ALA A 386 21.42 -27.42 -15.29
C ALA A 386 22.94 -27.22 -15.26
N LYS A 387 23.75 -28.09 -15.77
CA LYS A 387 24.91 -27.73 -16.55
C LYS A 387 24.49 -27.63 -18.01
N ILE A 388 23.59 -26.69 -18.32
CA ILE A 388 23.47 -26.17 -19.67
C ILE A 388 24.81 -25.50 -19.93
N GLU A 389 25.71 -26.18 -20.62
CA GLU A 389 26.75 -25.51 -21.38
C GLU A 389 26.01 -24.68 -22.41
N GLY A 390 25.65 -23.45 -22.01
CA GLY A 390 24.83 -22.59 -22.84
C GLY A 390 25.58 -22.29 -24.12
N ARG A 391 24.87 -22.26 -25.24
CA ARG A 391 25.40 -21.89 -26.54
C ARG A 391 26.04 -20.50 -26.52
N ILE A 392 25.58 -19.63 -25.59
CA ILE A 392 26.07 -18.26 -25.43
C ILE A 392 26.81 -18.16 -24.10
N LYS A 393 28.05 -17.70 -24.12
CA LYS A 393 28.85 -17.42 -22.91
C LYS A 393 29.35 -15.98 -22.94
N LEU A 394 29.16 -15.22 -21.86
CA LEU A 394 29.76 -13.90 -21.69
C LEU A 394 31.27 -14.08 -21.50
N THR A 395 32.09 -13.45 -22.35
CA THR A 395 33.55 -13.50 -22.23
C THR A 395 34.16 -12.18 -21.79
N HIS A 396 33.56 -11.05 -22.18
CA HIS A 396 34.00 -9.71 -21.77
C HIS A 396 32.85 -8.70 -21.92
N PHE A 397 32.86 -7.65 -21.09
CA PHE A 397 32.02 -6.48 -21.28
C PHE A 397 32.73 -5.21 -20.84
N GLU A 398 32.34 -4.09 -21.42
CA GLU A 398 32.79 -2.76 -21.05
C GLU A 398 31.62 -1.79 -21.11
N ILE A 399 31.48 -0.92 -20.08
CA ILE A 399 30.48 0.13 -20.04
C ILE A 399 31.18 1.49 -20.05
N SER A 400 30.86 2.29 -21.04
CA SER A 400 31.33 3.68 -21.15
C SER A 400 30.19 4.65 -20.89
N ARG A 401 30.40 5.55 -19.92
CA ARG A 401 29.43 6.59 -19.55
C ARG A 401 30.10 7.96 -19.63
N GLN A 402 29.47 8.87 -20.36
CA GLN A 402 29.84 10.29 -20.42
C GLN A 402 28.67 11.15 -19.99
N GLU A 403 28.95 12.22 -19.24
CA GLU A 403 27.91 13.16 -18.82
C GLU A 403 27.17 13.76 -20.02
N GLY A 404 25.84 13.76 -19.97
CA GLY A 404 24.97 14.25 -21.04
C GLY A 404 24.82 13.33 -22.27
N LYS A 405 25.40 12.13 -22.24
CA LYS A 405 25.23 11.13 -23.34
C LYS A 405 24.63 9.82 -22.80
N LYS A 406 23.94 9.10 -23.70
CA LYS A 406 23.46 7.75 -23.36
C LYS A 406 24.65 6.82 -23.09
N PRO A 407 24.56 5.94 -22.07
CA PRO A 407 25.56 4.90 -21.84
C PRO A 407 25.77 4.02 -23.06
N LYS A 408 27.02 3.62 -23.30
CA LYS A 408 27.41 2.69 -24.33
C LYS A 408 27.96 1.42 -23.71
N ALA A 409 27.49 0.27 -24.13
CA ALA A 409 28.01 -1.04 -23.77
C ALA A 409 28.69 -1.70 -24.94
N THR A 410 29.86 -2.29 -24.69
CA THR A 410 30.53 -3.23 -25.59
C THR A 410 30.47 -4.61 -24.93
N VAL A 411 29.82 -5.59 -25.56
CA VAL A 411 29.69 -6.95 -25.05
C VAL A 411 30.37 -7.92 -25.99
N THR A 412 31.16 -8.82 -25.43
CA THR A 412 31.80 -9.93 -26.16
C THR A 412 31.19 -11.23 -25.64
N ILE A 413 30.56 -11.97 -26.54
CA ILE A 413 30.02 -13.29 -26.24
C ILE A 413 30.72 -14.35 -27.11
N ASP A 414 30.75 -15.56 -26.59
CA ASP A 414 31.05 -16.77 -27.35
C ASP A 414 29.71 -17.44 -27.70
N LEU A 415 29.39 -17.57 -28.98
CA LEU A 415 28.19 -18.24 -29.48
C LEU A 415 28.63 -19.46 -30.28
N ASP A 416 28.46 -20.67 -29.72
CA ASP A 416 28.83 -21.95 -30.35
C ASP A 416 30.31 -22.00 -30.81
N GLY A 417 31.21 -21.36 -30.05
CA GLY A 417 32.64 -21.27 -30.35
C GLY A 417 33.04 -20.08 -31.24
N GLU A 418 32.09 -19.28 -31.73
CA GLU A 418 32.35 -18.04 -32.45
C GLU A 418 32.32 -16.83 -31.50
N LYS A 419 33.39 -16.03 -31.53
CA LYS A 419 33.53 -14.84 -30.70
C LYS A 419 32.91 -13.62 -31.37
N LEU A 420 31.80 -13.11 -30.81
CA LEU A 420 31.06 -11.96 -31.34
C LEU A 420 31.24 -10.76 -30.42
N VAL A 421 31.61 -9.61 -31.00
CA VAL A 421 31.75 -8.34 -30.29
C VAL A 421 30.71 -7.36 -30.86
N LYS A 422 29.85 -6.81 -30.02
CA LYS A 422 28.84 -5.83 -30.38
C LYS A 422 28.83 -4.66 -29.43
N GLU A 423 28.44 -3.50 -29.97
CA GLU A 423 28.28 -2.26 -29.19
C GLU A 423 26.86 -1.74 -29.37
N ALA A 424 26.29 -1.23 -28.30
CA ALA A 424 24.98 -0.58 -28.33
C ALA A 424 24.90 0.57 -27.31
N LEU A 425 23.97 1.49 -27.55
CA LEU A 425 23.54 2.53 -26.63
C LEU A 425 22.27 2.08 -25.93
N GLY A 426 22.03 2.61 -24.71
CA GLY A 426 20.81 2.36 -23.98
C GLY A 426 20.45 3.55 -23.05
N ASP A 427 19.27 3.52 -22.47
CA ASP A 427 18.83 4.53 -21.51
C ASP A 427 19.57 4.41 -20.16
N GLY A 428 20.08 3.22 -19.85
CA GLY A 428 20.93 2.90 -18.72
C GLY A 428 22.04 1.89 -19.07
N PRO A 429 23.02 1.65 -18.18
CA PRO A 429 24.10 0.68 -18.41
C PRO A 429 23.61 -0.73 -18.72
N VAL A 430 22.58 -1.20 -18.01
CA VAL A 430 22.00 -2.53 -18.20
C VAL A 430 21.28 -2.62 -19.54
N ASP A 431 20.48 -1.59 -19.88
CA ASP A 431 19.77 -1.51 -21.15
C ASP A 431 20.72 -1.49 -22.35
N ALA A 432 21.81 -0.70 -22.25
CA ALA A 432 22.85 -0.71 -23.27
C ALA A 432 23.48 -2.10 -23.47
N ALA A 433 23.72 -2.82 -22.37
CA ALA A 433 24.29 -4.17 -22.40
C ALA A 433 23.31 -5.19 -23.01
N TYR A 434 22.04 -5.14 -22.67
CA TYR A 434 21.02 -6.01 -23.26
C TYR A 434 20.85 -5.77 -24.76
N ASN A 435 20.85 -4.51 -25.17
CA ASN A 435 20.84 -4.13 -26.59
C ASN A 435 22.06 -4.68 -27.34
N ALA A 436 23.26 -4.65 -26.73
CA ALA A 436 24.47 -5.23 -27.32
C ALA A 436 24.39 -6.76 -27.44
N VAL A 437 23.81 -7.45 -26.43
CA VAL A 437 23.57 -8.90 -26.50
C VAL A 437 22.58 -9.23 -27.59
N ASN A 438 21.46 -8.51 -27.72
CA ASN A 438 20.46 -8.69 -28.76
C ASN A 438 21.08 -8.57 -30.16
N LEU A 439 21.96 -7.57 -30.39
CA LEU A 439 22.72 -7.41 -31.63
C LEU A 439 23.68 -8.58 -31.86
N ALA A 440 24.25 -9.16 -30.83
CA ALA A 440 25.18 -10.28 -30.96
C ALA A 440 24.47 -11.58 -31.34
N VAL A 441 23.29 -11.83 -30.77
CA VAL A 441 22.50 -13.02 -31.10
C VAL A 441 21.59 -12.81 -32.32
N SER A 442 21.56 -11.59 -32.86
CA SER A 442 20.71 -11.21 -34.02
C SER A 442 19.22 -11.42 -33.75
N ASP A 443 18.79 -11.18 -32.52
CA ASP A 443 17.42 -11.39 -32.04
C ASP A 443 17.02 -10.33 -31.00
N THR A 444 15.73 -10.22 -30.71
CA THR A 444 15.17 -9.26 -29.73
C THR A 444 14.20 -9.95 -28.79
N PHE A 445 14.29 -9.62 -27.50
CA PHE A 445 13.46 -10.18 -26.44
C PHE A 445 12.81 -9.05 -25.66
N VAL A 446 11.57 -9.27 -25.21
CA VAL A 446 10.88 -8.34 -24.32
C VAL A 446 11.29 -8.69 -22.88
N LEU A 447 11.83 -7.72 -22.15
CA LEU A 447 12.10 -7.86 -20.73
C LEU A 447 10.80 -7.56 -19.96
N GLU A 448 10.18 -8.59 -19.37
CA GLU A 448 8.94 -8.44 -18.61
C GLU A 448 9.21 -8.16 -17.12
N GLU A 449 10.27 -8.75 -16.58
CA GLU A 449 10.59 -8.61 -15.14
C GLU A 449 12.10 -8.52 -14.94
N TYR A 450 12.50 -7.63 -14.02
CA TYR A 450 13.87 -7.48 -13.55
C TYR A 450 13.87 -7.37 -12.04
N LYS A 451 14.53 -8.31 -11.35
CA LYS A 451 14.69 -8.32 -9.89
C LYS A 451 16.17 -8.31 -9.54
N LEU A 452 16.54 -7.46 -8.59
CA LEU A 452 17.87 -7.37 -8.01
C LEU A 452 17.79 -7.69 -6.51
N GLU A 453 18.56 -8.67 -6.06
CA GLU A 453 18.67 -9.07 -4.65
C GLU A 453 20.14 -9.07 -4.23
N ALA A 454 20.43 -8.56 -3.03
CA ALA A 454 21.75 -8.71 -2.39
C ALA A 454 21.81 -10.05 -1.65
N ILE A 455 22.80 -10.89 -1.99
CA ILE A 455 22.97 -12.22 -1.37
C ILE A 455 23.78 -12.13 -0.07
N THR A 456 24.69 -11.17 0.03
CA THR A 456 25.58 -10.97 1.19
C THR A 456 25.55 -9.52 1.66
N GLY A 457 25.82 -9.26 2.93
CA GLY A 457 25.60 -7.96 3.58
C GLY A 457 26.86 -7.10 3.79
N ASP A 458 27.99 -7.36 3.11
CA ASP A 458 29.25 -6.65 3.30
C ASP A 458 29.68 -5.87 2.05
N THR A 459 30.79 -5.12 2.11
CA THR A 459 31.32 -4.30 1.01
C THR A 459 31.59 -5.09 -0.28
N ASP A 460 31.73 -6.42 -0.19
CA ASP A 460 31.87 -7.37 -1.31
C ASP A 460 30.56 -8.09 -1.62
N ALA A 461 29.40 -7.45 -1.32
CA ALA A 461 28.09 -8.05 -1.51
C ALA A 461 27.89 -8.54 -2.95
N GLN A 462 27.61 -9.83 -3.10
CA GLN A 462 27.20 -10.39 -4.39
C GLN A 462 25.76 -10.01 -4.68
N ALA A 463 25.54 -9.46 -5.86
CA ALA A 463 24.20 -9.21 -6.39
C ALA A 463 23.73 -10.45 -7.17
N GLN A 464 22.50 -10.86 -6.92
CA GLN A 464 21.76 -11.78 -7.79
C GLN A 464 20.75 -10.99 -8.60
N VAL A 465 20.77 -11.17 -9.91
CA VAL A 465 19.77 -10.65 -10.81
C VAL A 465 18.96 -11.79 -11.38
N VAL A 466 17.64 -11.62 -11.39
CA VAL A 466 16.68 -12.52 -12.04
C VAL A 466 15.94 -11.70 -13.10
N VAL A 467 15.84 -12.22 -14.32
CA VAL A 467 15.10 -11.61 -15.40
C VAL A 467 14.07 -12.59 -15.95
N VAL A 468 12.92 -12.05 -16.36
CA VAL A 468 11.94 -12.77 -17.19
C VAL A 468 11.97 -12.11 -18.57
N ILE A 469 12.31 -12.89 -19.58
CA ILE A 469 12.25 -12.46 -20.97
C ILE A 469 11.14 -13.20 -21.70
N GLU A 470 10.45 -12.51 -22.59
CA GLU A 470 9.39 -13.07 -23.43
C GLU A 470 9.82 -13.05 -24.88
N LYS A 471 9.49 -14.13 -25.60
CA LYS A 471 9.58 -14.22 -27.05
C LYS A 471 8.48 -15.13 -27.60
N ASP A 472 7.76 -14.64 -28.60
CA ASP A 472 6.71 -15.38 -29.31
C ASP A 472 5.64 -16.00 -28.39
N GLY A 473 5.31 -15.30 -27.27
CA GLY A 473 4.34 -15.75 -26.26
C GLY A 473 4.90 -16.71 -25.22
N ASN A 474 6.17 -17.10 -25.30
CA ASN A 474 6.84 -17.96 -24.32
C ASN A 474 7.73 -17.15 -23.39
N ARG A 475 7.76 -17.53 -22.11
CA ARG A 475 8.50 -16.86 -21.04
C ARG A 475 9.72 -17.67 -20.63
N PHE A 476 10.86 -17.01 -20.54
CA PHE A 476 12.12 -17.64 -20.16
C PHE A 476 12.75 -16.85 -19.01
N ILE A 477 13.21 -17.59 -18.00
CA ILE A 477 13.78 -16.98 -16.80
C ILE A 477 15.29 -17.20 -16.81
N GLY A 478 16.04 -16.09 -16.65
CA GLY A 478 17.48 -16.14 -16.53
C GLY A 478 17.97 -15.63 -15.18
N ARG A 479 19.11 -16.15 -14.71
CA ARG A 479 19.74 -15.74 -13.46
C ARG A 479 21.23 -15.49 -13.65
N GLY A 480 21.72 -14.45 -12.98
CA GLY A 480 23.13 -14.11 -12.97
C GLY A 480 23.58 -13.64 -11.60
N GLN A 481 24.81 -13.96 -11.23
CA GLN A 481 25.42 -13.54 -9.97
C GLN A 481 26.79 -12.92 -10.25
N SER A 482 27.07 -11.79 -9.62
CA SER A 482 28.37 -11.13 -9.62
C SER A 482 28.43 -10.09 -8.49
N THR A 483 29.62 -9.65 -8.13
CA THR A 483 29.83 -8.43 -7.34
C THR A 483 29.54 -7.16 -8.14
N ASP A 484 29.54 -7.23 -9.47
CA ASP A 484 29.11 -6.17 -10.38
C ASP A 484 27.68 -6.42 -10.84
N VAL A 485 26.78 -5.48 -10.53
CA VAL A 485 25.35 -5.57 -10.88
C VAL A 485 25.12 -5.65 -12.38
N VAL A 486 25.94 -4.96 -13.19
CA VAL A 486 25.81 -4.98 -14.66
C VAL A 486 26.22 -6.35 -15.19
N GLU A 487 27.31 -6.92 -14.66
CA GLU A 487 27.74 -8.27 -15.02
C GLU A 487 26.69 -9.33 -14.64
N ALA A 488 26.13 -9.22 -13.41
CA ALA A 488 25.06 -10.09 -12.96
C ALA A 488 23.84 -10.00 -13.90
N SER A 489 23.48 -8.79 -14.34
CA SER A 489 22.38 -8.55 -15.26
C SER A 489 22.64 -9.17 -16.64
N ILE A 490 23.83 -8.99 -17.21
CA ILE A 490 24.19 -9.59 -18.51
C ILE A 490 24.16 -11.12 -18.42
N LYS A 491 24.71 -11.70 -17.36
CA LYS A 491 24.67 -13.14 -17.12
C LYS A 491 23.25 -13.67 -17.01
N ALA A 492 22.39 -12.95 -16.28
CA ALA A 492 20.97 -13.29 -16.17
C ALA A 492 20.28 -13.32 -17.53
N TYR A 493 20.49 -12.28 -18.32
CA TYR A 493 19.88 -12.15 -19.64
C TYR A 493 20.34 -13.25 -20.60
N ILE A 494 21.64 -13.49 -20.68
CA ILE A 494 22.24 -14.58 -21.52
C ILE A 494 21.68 -15.95 -21.07
N ASN A 495 21.57 -16.19 -19.77
CA ASN A 495 21.03 -17.45 -19.26
C ASN A 495 19.54 -17.65 -19.61
N GLY A 496 18.75 -16.59 -19.67
CA GLY A 496 17.38 -16.62 -20.19
C GLY A 496 17.33 -17.00 -21.66
N ILE A 497 18.20 -16.39 -22.49
CA ILE A 497 18.29 -16.69 -23.93
C ILE A 497 18.79 -18.12 -24.19
N ASN A 498 19.77 -18.60 -23.40
CA ASN A 498 20.25 -19.98 -23.53
C ASN A 498 19.14 -21.02 -23.28
N ARG A 499 18.19 -20.74 -22.41
CA ARG A 499 17.04 -21.62 -22.18
C ARG A 499 16.13 -21.71 -23.41
N LEU A 500 15.88 -20.59 -24.07
CA LEU A 500 15.11 -20.54 -25.32
C LEU A 500 15.76 -21.41 -26.41
N TYR A 501 17.10 -21.42 -26.51
CA TYR A 501 17.80 -22.21 -27.51
C TYR A 501 17.98 -23.70 -27.14
N SER A 502 17.54 -24.10 -25.95
CA SER A 502 17.64 -25.49 -25.44
C SER A 502 16.32 -26.27 -25.57
N GLU A 503 15.23 -25.57 -25.88
CA GLU A 503 13.93 -26.12 -26.26
C GLU A 503 13.83 -26.27 -27.78
#